data_cec6c40b450f503af12adfc5353b0214
#
_entry.id   cec6c40b450f503af12adfc5353b0214
#
_cell.length_a   1.000
_cell.length_b   1.000
_cell.length_c   1.000
_cell.angle_alpha   90.00
_cell.angle_beta   90.00
_cell.angle_gamma   90.00
#
_symmetry.space_group_name_H-M   'P 1'
#
loop_
_entity.id
_entity.type
_entity.pdbx_description
1 polymer ?
#
loop_
_entity_poly.entity_id
_entity_poly.type
_entity_poly.pdbx_seq_one_letter_code
_entity_poly.pdbx_strand_id
1 'polypeptide(L)'
;MSANAVWLITGAPGAGKSTVSVALCRKFSMAIHIPVDDVRDWVRSGFASPVEWSAETSRQFALARRGAARVAADYADAGFVSVLDDGVRESELGQYTDYLGDTKLRKVLLNPSLETALARNGAPGRKPFDSSVLEAACRGLHPLLAAENTPERGWIIVDSTTLDIDETVDAIVRAV
;
A
#
# COMPACT_ATOMS: atom_id res chain seq x y z
N MET A 1 -15.04 13.65 -7.51
CA MET A 1 -14.68 12.85 -6.32
C MET A 1 -14.36 13.81 -5.19
N SER A 2 -14.72 13.47 -3.93
CA SER A 2 -14.48 14.33 -2.77
C SER A 2 -12.98 14.61 -2.59
N ALA A 3 -12.60 15.89 -2.42
CA ALA A 3 -11.22 16.32 -2.26
C ALA A 3 -10.58 15.78 -0.95
N ASN A 4 -11.34 15.52 0.09
CA ASN A 4 -10.81 15.06 1.39
C ASN A 4 -10.90 13.55 1.51
N ALA A 5 -10.08 12.80 0.77
CA ALA A 5 -10.05 11.35 0.85
C ALA A 5 -8.62 10.84 0.97
N VAL A 6 -8.43 9.88 1.87
CA VAL A 6 -7.19 9.09 1.96
C VAL A 6 -7.45 7.73 1.34
N TRP A 7 -6.59 7.34 0.41
CA TRP A 7 -6.58 6.03 -0.21
C TRP A 7 -5.44 5.20 0.38
N LEU A 8 -5.71 3.96 0.68
CA LEU A 8 -4.70 2.97 1.07
C LEU A 8 -4.67 1.88 0.01
N ILE A 9 -3.60 1.86 -0.76
CA ILE A 9 -3.35 0.84 -1.79
C ILE A 9 -2.47 -0.24 -1.19
N THR A 10 -3.02 -1.42 -0.98
CA THR A 10 -2.28 -2.57 -0.45
C THR A 10 -2.15 -3.69 -1.47
N GLY A 11 -1.28 -4.64 -1.20
CA GLY A 11 -1.02 -5.81 -2.02
C GLY A 11 0.34 -6.41 -1.70
N ALA A 12 0.57 -7.65 -2.12
CA ALA A 12 1.85 -8.33 -1.94
C ALA A 12 2.98 -7.62 -2.72
N PRO A 13 4.26 -7.91 -2.42
CA PRO A 13 5.36 -7.53 -3.29
C PRO A 13 5.08 -7.95 -4.75
N GLY A 14 5.31 -7.06 -5.70
CA GLY A 14 4.99 -7.30 -7.11
C GLY A 14 3.54 -7.01 -7.53
N ALA A 15 2.62 -6.71 -6.62
CA ALA A 15 1.22 -6.36 -6.97
C ALA A 15 1.07 -5.05 -7.77
N GLY A 16 2.09 -4.19 -7.78
CA GLY A 16 2.08 -2.93 -8.53
C GLY A 16 1.66 -1.70 -7.73
N LYS A 17 1.61 -1.79 -6.40
CA LYS A 17 1.15 -0.73 -5.49
C LYS A 17 1.67 0.66 -5.84
N SER A 18 2.99 0.85 -5.81
CA SER A 18 3.61 2.17 -6.00
C SER A 18 3.33 2.75 -7.38
N THR A 19 3.35 1.90 -8.43
CA THR A 19 3.05 2.33 -9.80
C THR A 19 1.60 2.77 -9.94
N VAL A 20 0.66 1.98 -9.40
CA VAL A 20 -0.78 2.29 -9.42
C VAL A 20 -1.08 3.52 -8.55
N SER A 21 -0.43 3.66 -7.39
CA SER A 21 -0.60 4.83 -6.51
C SER A 21 -0.20 6.13 -7.19
N VAL A 22 0.95 6.15 -7.88
CA VAL A 22 1.38 7.30 -8.68
C VAL A 22 0.41 7.61 -9.81
N ALA A 23 -0.08 6.58 -10.52
CA ALA A 23 -1.04 6.75 -11.60
C ALA A 23 -2.40 7.23 -11.08
N LEU A 24 -2.87 6.73 -9.93
CA LEU A 24 -4.08 7.18 -9.28
C LEU A 24 -4.00 8.66 -8.87
N CYS A 25 -2.85 9.11 -8.36
CA CYS A 25 -2.65 10.53 -8.04
C CYS A 25 -2.90 11.44 -9.25
N ARG A 26 -2.57 11.02 -10.46
CA ARG A 26 -2.76 11.81 -11.71
C ARG A 26 -4.23 12.00 -12.09
N LYS A 27 -5.16 11.26 -11.48
CA LYS A 27 -6.62 11.45 -11.67
C LYS A 27 -7.18 12.64 -10.90
N PHE A 28 -6.38 13.30 -10.06
CA PHE A 28 -6.79 14.40 -9.20
C PHE A 28 -5.97 15.67 -9.49
N SER A 29 -6.56 16.84 -9.28
CA SER A 29 -5.88 18.12 -9.46
C SER A 29 -4.79 18.37 -8.41
N MET A 30 -5.00 17.89 -7.18
CA MET A 30 -4.05 17.93 -6.09
C MET A 30 -4.02 16.58 -5.39
N ALA A 31 -2.87 15.91 -5.39
CA ALA A 31 -2.69 14.62 -4.74
C ALA A 31 -1.25 14.45 -4.26
N ILE A 32 -1.08 13.64 -3.21
CA ILE A 32 0.22 13.22 -2.69
C ILE A 32 0.30 11.70 -2.64
N HIS A 33 1.42 11.13 -3.07
CA HIS A 33 1.75 9.72 -2.88
C HIS A 33 2.70 9.57 -1.69
N ILE A 34 2.36 8.71 -0.75
CA ILE A 34 3.11 8.45 0.48
C ILE A 34 3.45 6.95 0.54
N PRO A 35 4.60 6.52 0.01
CA PRO A 35 5.08 5.15 0.16
C PRO A 35 5.55 4.94 1.60
N VAL A 36 4.91 4.02 2.32
CA VAL A 36 5.18 3.78 3.74
C VAL A 36 6.56 3.15 3.96
N ASP A 37 7.02 2.34 3.02
CA ASP A 37 8.38 1.79 3.04
C ASP A 37 9.43 2.91 3.05
N ASP A 38 9.25 4.00 2.27
CA ASP A 38 10.18 5.13 2.24
C ASP A 38 10.23 5.85 3.59
N VAL A 39 9.07 6.01 4.25
CA VAL A 39 9.02 6.60 5.61
C VAL A 39 9.81 5.75 6.60
N ARG A 40 9.73 4.42 6.49
CA ARG A 40 10.53 3.52 7.32
C ARG A 40 12.03 3.63 7.01
N ASP A 41 12.38 3.82 5.74
CA ASP A 41 13.77 3.95 5.29
C ASP A 41 14.44 5.26 5.76
N TRP A 42 13.70 6.20 6.37
CA TRP A 42 14.29 7.35 7.06
C TRP A 42 15.04 6.97 8.34
N VAL A 43 14.88 5.77 8.86
CA VAL A 43 15.67 5.25 10.00
C VAL A 43 17.10 5.00 9.53
N ARG A 44 18.03 5.87 9.94
CA ARG A 44 19.45 5.81 9.53
C ARG A 44 20.34 5.08 10.53
N SER A 45 19.86 4.86 11.75
CA SER A 45 20.55 4.09 12.78
C SER A 45 19.55 3.20 13.48
N GLY A 46 19.89 1.94 13.73
CA GLY A 46 18.98 0.96 14.34
C GLY A 46 17.89 0.45 13.41
N PHE A 47 18.06 0.56 12.09
CA PHE A 47 17.12 0.00 11.12
C PHE A 47 16.98 -1.52 11.31
N ALA A 48 15.73 -1.98 11.49
CA ALA A 48 15.41 -3.41 11.62
C ALA A 48 15.03 -3.99 10.25
N SER A 49 15.82 -4.99 9.82
CA SER A 49 15.58 -5.63 8.53
C SER A 49 14.21 -6.32 8.45
N PRO A 50 13.46 -6.18 7.35
CA PRO A 50 12.22 -6.93 7.14
C PRO A 50 12.48 -8.41 6.76
N VAL A 51 13.71 -8.79 6.48
CA VAL A 51 14.11 -10.16 6.13
C VAL A 51 14.08 -11.06 7.35
N GLU A 52 14.59 -10.55 8.47
CA GLU A 52 14.56 -11.22 9.76
C GLU A 52 13.54 -10.52 10.66
N TRP A 53 12.28 -10.95 10.55
CA TRP A 53 11.20 -10.29 11.25
C TRP A 53 11.38 -10.36 12.77
N SER A 54 11.36 -9.20 13.42
CA SER A 54 11.55 -9.05 14.86
C SER A 54 10.49 -8.14 15.47
N ALA A 55 10.44 -8.05 16.81
CA ALA A 55 9.62 -7.08 17.49
C ALA A 55 9.97 -5.63 17.11
N GLU A 56 11.26 -5.35 16.89
CA GLU A 56 11.72 -4.03 16.45
C GLU A 56 11.28 -3.73 15.01
N THR A 57 11.31 -4.72 14.12
CA THR A 57 10.76 -4.60 12.77
C THR A 57 9.28 -4.20 12.82
N SER A 58 8.48 -4.93 13.60
CA SER A 58 7.05 -4.62 13.81
C SER A 58 6.83 -3.22 14.36
N ARG A 59 7.66 -2.79 15.33
CA ARG A 59 7.60 -1.44 15.90
C ARG A 59 7.92 -0.36 14.87
N GLN A 60 8.92 -0.56 14.03
CA GLN A 60 9.30 0.41 12.98
C GLN A 60 8.25 0.52 11.89
N PHE A 61 7.62 -0.59 11.46
CA PHE A 61 6.47 -0.54 10.57
C PHE A 61 5.30 0.24 11.18
N ALA A 62 4.96 -0.03 12.43
CA ALA A 62 3.88 0.69 13.11
C ALA A 62 4.17 2.20 13.24
N LEU A 63 5.43 2.59 13.47
CA LEU A 63 5.84 4.00 13.52
C LEU A 63 5.74 4.66 12.14
N ALA A 64 6.19 4.00 11.08
CA ALA A 64 6.11 4.50 9.71
C ALA A 64 4.65 4.69 9.28
N ARG A 65 3.77 3.72 9.55
CA ARG A 65 2.33 3.78 9.26
C ARG A 65 1.65 4.94 9.97
N ARG A 66 1.92 5.12 11.28
CA ARG A 66 1.40 6.25 12.06
C ARG A 66 1.89 7.60 11.55
N GLY A 67 3.17 7.69 11.18
CA GLY A 67 3.75 8.90 10.58
C GLY A 67 3.10 9.22 9.23
N ALA A 68 3.00 8.23 8.35
CA ALA A 68 2.35 8.35 7.06
C ALA A 68 0.87 8.75 7.16
N ALA A 69 0.13 8.18 8.13
CA ALA A 69 -1.27 8.54 8.39
C ALA A 69 -1.44 10.01 8.79
N ARG A 70 -0.57 10.53 9.66
CA ARG A 70 -0.60 11.96 10.05
C ARG A 70 -0.31 12.87 8.87
N VAL A 71 0.73 12.57 8.08
CA VAL A 71 1.02 13.32 6.86
C VAL A 71 -0.18 13.26 5.89
N ALA A 72 -0.79 12.09 5.74
CA ALA A 72 -1.96 11.94 4.88
C ALA A 72 -3.16 12.77 5.34
N ALA A 73 -3.41 12.84 6.66
CA ALA A 73 -4.47 13.66 7.25
C ALA A 73 -4.20 15.16 7.03
N ASP A 74 -2.99 15.65 7.33
CA ASP A 74 -2.61 17.05 7.16
C ASP A 74 -2.80 17.52 5.70
N TYR A 75 -2.40 16.69 4.73
CA TYR A 75 -2.60 16.98 3.32
C TYR A 75 -4.07 16.90 2.90
N ALA A 76 -4.84 15.95 3.45
CA ALA A 76 -6.28 15.87 3.17
C ALA A 76 -7.02 17.10 3.68
N ASP A 77 -6.68 17.60 4.88
CA ASP A 77 -7.23 18.83 5.45
C ASP A 77 -6.88 20.06 4.60
N ALA A 78 -5.71 20.04 3.94
CA ALA A 78 -5.31 21.08 2.98
C ALA A 78 -5.96 20.91 1.58
N GLY A 79 -6.85 19.93 1.38
CA GLY A 79 -7.59 19.72 0.13
C GLY A 79 -6.90 18.81 -0.88
N PHE A 80 -5.85 18.09 -0.50
CA PHE A 80 -5.23 17.09 -1.35
C PHE A 80 -5.92 15.73 -1.21
N VAL A 81 -5.85 14.93 -2.25
CA VAL A 81 -6.07 13.48 -2.15
C VAL A 81 -4.77 12.82 -1.73
N SER A 82 -4.78 12.10 -0.61
CA SER A 82 -3.59 11.38 -0.13
C SER A 82 -3.69 9.91 -0.53
N VAL A 83 -2.63 9.36 -1.13
CA VAL A 83 -2.54 7.97 -1.55
C VAL A 83 -1.38 7.30 -0.80
N LEU A 84 -1.73 6.47 0.18
CA LEU A 84 -0.81 5.63 0.93
C LEU A 84 -0.57 4.31 0.18
N ASP A 85 0.64 3.80 0.20
CA ASP A 85 1.04 2.54 -0.44
C ASP A 85 1.81 1.69 0.60
N ASP A 86 1.23 0.54 0.96
CA ASP A 86 1.80 -0.38 1.97
C ASP A 86 1.32 -1.82 1.77
N GLY A 87 2.03 -2.78 2.33
CA GLY A 87 1.60 -4.17 2.46
C GLY A 87 0.93 -4.41 3.81
N VAL A 88 -0.34 -4.03 3.98
CA VAL A 88 -1.04 -4.04 5.26
C VAL A 88 -2.27 -4.94 5.25
N ARG A 89 -2.50 -5.68 6.35
CA ARG A 89 -3.66 -6.52 6.58
C ARG A 89 -4.76 -5.74 7.33
N GLU A 90 -6.00 -6.20 7.21
CA GLU A 90 -7.13 -5.61 7.97
C GLU A 90 -6.85 -5.54 9.47
N SER A 91 -6.23 -6.58 10.04
CA SER A 91 -5.86 -6.63 11.47
C SER A 91 -4.87 -5.55 11.91
N GLU A 92 -4.19 -4.89 10.96
CA GLU A 92 -3.19 -3.85 11.23
C GLU A 92 -3.70 -2.42 10.96
N LEU A 93 -4.95 -2.27 10.48
CA LEU A 93 -5.52 -0.96 10.07
C LEU A 93 -5.58 0.08 11.19
N GLY A 94 -5.70 -0.32 12.45
CA GLY A 94 -5.64 0.61 13.58
C GLY A 94 -4.37 1.48 13.59
N GLN A 95 -3.29 1.02 12.96
CA GLN A 95 -2.06 1.78 12.79
C GLN A 95 -2.21 3.01 11.87
N TYR A 96 -3.30 3.09 11.11
CA TYR A 96 -3.69 4.22 10.28
C TYR A 96 -4.91 4.95 10.82
N THR A 97 -6.02 4.22 11.05
CA THR A 97 -7.32 4.81 11.38
C THR A 97 -7.30 5.64 12.65
N ASP A 98 -6.50 5.24 13.64
CA ASP A 98 -6.32 5.97 14.90
C ASP A 98 -5.65 7.35 14.71
N TYR A 99 -5.12 7.64 13.53
CA TYR A 99 -4.35 8.86 13.22
C TYR A 99 -4.89 9.66 12.03
N LEU A 100 -5.96 9.20 11.39
CA LEU A 100 -6.61 9.89 10.27
C LEU A 100 -7.75 10.82 10.71
N GLY A 101 -8.11 10.84 11.99
CA GLY A 101 -9.27 11.60 12.48
C GLY A 101 -10.54 11.16 11.77
N ASP A 102 -11.36 12.14 11.35
CA ASP A 102 -12.64 11.91 10.65
C ASP A 102 -12.45 11.68 9.13
N THR A 103 -11.21 11.66 8.64
CA THR A 103 -10.92 11.50 7.21
C THR A 103 -11.28 10.09 6.74
N LYS A 104 -12.10 10.01 5.69
CA LYS A 104 -12.54 8.74 5.13
C LYS A 104 -11.36 7.99 4.49
N LEU A 105 -11.06 6.78 5.00
CA LEU A 105 -10.09 5.87 4.41
C LEU A 105 -10.77 4.97 3.37
N ARG A 106 -10.29 5.02 2.13
CA ARG A 106 -10.67 4.12 1.04
C ARG A 106 -9.62 3.04 0.89
N LYS A 107 -10.01 1.80 1.10
CA LYS A 107 -9.11 0.64 1.15
C LYS A 107 -9.17 -0.12 -0.16
N VAL A 108 -8.02 -0.32 -0.79
CA VAL A 108 -7.89 -1.05 -2.07
C VAL A 108 -6.86 -2.15 -1.91
N LEU A 109 -7.24 -3.39 -2.22
CA LEU A 109 -6.34 -4.51 -2.36
C LEU A 109 -6.08 -4.77 -3.85
N LEU A 110 -4.84 -4.59 -4.29
CA LEU A 110 -4.37 -5.11 -5.58
C LEU A 110 -4.02 -6.58 -5.40
N ASN A 111 -4.81 -7.44 -6.02
CA ASN A 111 -4.72 -8.89 -5.86
C ASN A 111 -4.55 -9.62 -7.20
N PRO A 112 -3.45 -9.34 -7.95
CA PRO A 112 -3.15 -10.15 -9.13
C PRO A 112 -2.88 -11.60 -8.73
N SER A 113 -2.89 -12.53 -9.67
CA SER A 113 -2.47 -13.90 -9.40
C SER A 113 -1.06 -13.93 -8.77
N LEU A 114 -0.81 -14.91 -7.90
CA LEU A 114 0.51 -15.06 -7.27
C LEU A 114 1.62 -15.18 -8.31
N GLU A 115 1.37 -15.91 -9.40
CA GLU A 115 2.31 -16.05 -10.51
C GLU A 115 2.66 -14.70 -11.15
N THR A 116 1.65 -13.87 -11.43
CA THR A 116 1.84 -12.51 -11.97
C THR A 116 2.62 -11.62 -11.01
N ALA A 117 2.30 -11.67 -9.71
CA ALA A 117 3.02 -10.90 -8.70
C ALA A 117 4.50 -11.30 -8.62
N LEU A 118 4.80 -12.60 -8.64
CA LEU A 118 6.16 -13.12 -8.65
C LEU A 118 6.93 -12.72 -9.91
N ALA A 119 6.31 -12.85 -11.09
CA ALA A 119 6.92 -12.45 -12.36
C ALA A 119 7.27 -10.95 -12.39
N ARG A 120 6.35 -10.09 -11.91
CA ARG A 120 6.58 -8.65 -11.81
C ARG A 120 7.68 -8.29 -10.79
N ASN A 121 7.81 -9.08 -9.73
CA ASN A 121 8.80 -8.87 -8.68
C ASN A 121 10.22 -9.23 -9.12
N GLY A 122 10.36 -10.23 -9.99
CA GLY A 122 11.64 -10.69 -10.56
C GLY A 122 12.16 -9.82 -11.71
N ALA A 123 11.44 -8.80 -12.15
CA ALA A 123 11.86 -7.95 -13.27
C ALA A 123 13.10 -7.12 -12.92
N PRO A 124 14.10 -7.00 -13.82
CA PRO A 124 15.34 -6.27 -13.56
C PRO A 124 15.12 -4.80 -13.19
N GLY A 125 15.89 -4.28 -12.23
CA GLY A 125 15.98 -2.85 -11.93
C GLY A 125 15.04 -2.32 -10.85
N ARG A 126 14.34 -3.18 -10.10
CA ARG A 126 13.27 -2.71 -9.21
C ARG A 126 13.55 -2.54 -7.72
N LYS A 127 14.50 -3.21 -7.10
CA LYS A 127 14.89 -2.95 -5.67
C LYS A 127 16.26 -3.55 -5.34
N PRO A 128 16.98 -2.98 -4.33
CA PRO A 128 18.29 -3.48 -3.92
C PRO A 128 18.23 -4.77 -3.06
N PHE A 129 17.08 -5.43 -2.97
CA PHE A 129 16.92 -6.67 -2.22
C PHE A 129 17.10 -7.90 -3.10
N ASP A 130 17.65 -8.96 -2.52
CA ASP A 130 17.74 -10.28 -3.15
C ASP A 130 16.33 -10.74 -3.59
N SER A 131 16.20 -11.17 -4.84
CA SER A 131 14.95 -11.63 -5.43
C SER A 131 14.31 -12.78 -4.64
N SER A 132 15.10 -13.64 -3.99
CA SER A 132 14.62 -14.76 -3.17
C SER A 132 13.87 -14.29 -1.92
N VAL A 133 14.31 -13.20 -1.30
CA VAL A 133 13.66 -12.59 -0.12
C VAL A 133 12.30 -12.02 -0.48
N LEU A 134 12.25 -11.30 -1.60
CA LEU A 134 11.01 -10.72 -2.09
C LEU A 134 10.02 -11.81 -2.55
N GLU A 135 10.50 -12.91 -3.11
CA GLU A 135 9.69 -14.07 -3.47
C GLU A 135 9.06 -14.71 -2.22
N ALA A 136 9.85 -14.97 -1.18
CA ALA A 136 9.35 -15.52 0.09
C ALA A 136 8.31 -14.60 0.73
N ALA A 137 8.57 -13.28 0.76
CA ALA A 137 7.62 -12.29 1.27
C ALA A 137 6.33 -12.26 0.44
N CYS A 138 6.41 -12.34 -0.90
CA CYS A 138 5.25 -12.38 -1.78
C CYS A 138 4.39 -13.61 -1.50
N ARG A 139 5.01 -14.81 -1.46
CA ARG A 139 4.31 -16.08 -1.19
C ARG A 139 3.64 -16.12 0.18
N GLY A 140 4.28 -15.51 1.20
CA GLY A 140 3.72 -15.44 2.56
C GLY A 140 2.59 -14.43 2.69
N LEU A 141 2.78 -13.23 2.15
CA LEU A 141 1.84 -12.13 2.35
C LEU A 141 0.60 -12.20 1.43
N HIS A 142 0.74 -12.67 0.19
CA HIS A 142 -0.34 -12.72 -0.79
C HIS A 142 -1.60 -13.44 -0.27
N PRO A 143 -1.55 -14.69 0.24
CA PRO A 143 -2.74 -15.37 0.75
C PRO A 143 -3.30 -14.73 2.03
N LEU A 144 -2.45 -14.14 2.88
CA LEU A 144 -2.90 -13.47 4.10
C LEU A 144 -3.68 -12.20 3.79
N LEU A 145 -3.21 -11.41 2.82
CA LEU A 145 -3.94 -10.21 2.37
C LEU A 145 -5.30 -10.57 1.77
N ALA A 146 -5.37 -11.60 0.92
CA ALA A 146 -6.61 -12.06 0.32
C ALA A 146 -7.61 -12.58 1.37
N ALA A 147 -7.13 -13.21 2.44
CA ALA A 147 -7.97 -13.76 3.50
C ALA A 147 -8.52 -12.68 4.45
N GLU A 148 -7.73 -11.65 4.75
CA GLU A 148 -8.13 -10.62 5.72
C GLU A 148 -8.80 -9.41 5.08
N ASN A 149 -8.35 -8.99 3.90
CA ASN A 149 -8.81 -7.77 3.22
C ASN A 149 -9.94 -8.10 2.27
N THR A 150 -11.17 -8.16 2.78
CA THR A 150 -12.33 -8.63 2.03
C THR A 150 -13.37 -7.53 1.77
N PRO A 151 -14.25 -7.68 0.76
CA PRO A 151 -15.31 -6.71 0.47
C PRO A 151 -16.24 -6.48 1.65
N GLU A 152 -16.55 -7.52 2.45
CA GLU A 152 -17.39 -7.43 3.65
C GLU A 152 -16.79 -6.51 4.72
N ARG A 153 -15.45 -6.34 4.69
CA ARG A 153 -14.71 -5.40 5.54
C ARG A 153 -14.47 -4.05 4.87
N GLY A 154 -15.13 -3.80 3.74
CA GLY A 154 -15.08 -2.52 3.01
C GLY A 154 -13.83 -2.33 2.15
N TRP A 155 -13.15 -3.43 1.76
CA TRP A 155 -12.07 -3.36 0.78
C TRP A 155 -12.60 -3.40 -0.66
N ILE A 156 -12.03 -2.57 -1.51
CA ILE A 156 -12.14 -2.69 -2.96
C ILE A 156 -11.07 -3.68 -3.41
N ILE A 157 -11.50 -4.79 -4.01
CA ILE A 157 -10.57 -5.81 -4.50
C ILE A 157 -10.41 -5.64 -6.01
N VAL A 158 -9.18 -5.48 -6.46
CA VAL A 158 -8.86 -5.37 -7.88
C VAL A 158 -7.93 -6.50 -8.28
N ASP A 159 -8.44 -7.46 -9.04
CA ASP A 159 -7.60 -8.43 -9.75
C ASP A 159 -6.95 -7.73 -10.95
N SER A 160 -5.67 -7.43 -10.80
CA SER A 160 -4.87 -6.76 -11.83
C SER A 160 -3.99 -7.75 -12.62
N THR A 161 -4.35 -9.03 -12.67
CA THR A 161 -3.57 -10.08 -13.34
C THR A 161 -3.31 -9.74 -14.81
N THR A 162 -4.35 -9.34 -15.52
CA THR A 162 -4.32 -9.03 -16.96
C THR A 162 -4.45 -7.54 -17.27
N LEU A 163 -4.71 -6.72 -16.26
CA LEU A 163 -4.91 -5.29 -16.42
C LEU A 163 -3.58 -4.55 -16.56
N ASP A 164 -3.55 -3.54 -17.42
CA ASP A 164 -2.51 -2.53 -17.40
C ASP A 164 -2.72 -1.52 -16.25
N ILE A 165 -1.84 -0.52 -16.18
CA ILE A 165 -1.86 0.47 -15.09
C ILE A 165 -3.11 1.33 -15.17
N ASP A 166 -3.48 1.81 -16.36
CA ASP A 166 -4.62 2.70 -16.56
C ASP A 166 -5.94 1.96 -16.34
N GLU A 167 -6.06 0.74 -16.82
CA GLU A 167 -7.20 -0.15 -16.58
C GLU A 167 -7.37 -0.46 -15.08
N THR A 168 -6.25 -0.69 -14.37
CA THR A 168 -6.26 -0.91 -12.92
C THR A 168 -6.77 0.32 -12.17
N VAL A 169 -6.27 1.51 -12.51
CA VAL A 169 -6.73 2.77 -11.91
C VAL A 169 -8.20 3.03 -12.21
N ASP A 170 -8.64 2.79 -13.45
CA ASP A 170 -10.04 2.95 -13.82
C ASP A 170 -10.97 1.96 -13.10
N ALA A 171 -10.51 0.72 -12.84
CA ALA A 171 -11.24 -0.24 -12.01
C ALA A 171 -11.39 0.26 -10.57
N ILE A 172 -10.32 0.82 -9.97
CA ILE A 172 -10.35 1.41 -8.63
C ILE A 172 -11.36 2.56 -8.56
N VAL A 173 -11.31 3.46 -9.54
CA VAL A 173 -12.16 4.67 -9.57
C VAL A 173 -13.62 4.33 -9.78
N ARG A 174 -13.95 3.32 -10.60
CA ARG A 174 -15.33 2.86 -10.82
C ARG A 174 -15.97 2.17 -9.62
N ALA A 175 -15.16 1.63 -8.69
CA ALA A 175 -15.64 0.92 -7.51
C ALA A 175 -16.04 1.84 -6.34
N VAL A 176 -15.95 3.18 -6.49
CA VAL A 176 -16.23 4.21 -5.48
C VAL A 176 -17.46 5.02 -5.86
#